data_584a468bfb06e5113b749350edbe5fd4
#
_entry.id   584a468bfb06e5113b749350edbe5fd4
#
_cell.length_a   1.000
_cell.length_b   1.000
_cell.length_c   1.000
_cell.angle_alpha   90.00
_cell.angle_beta   90.00
_cell.angle_gamma   90.00
#
_symmetry.space_group_name_H-M   'P 1'
#
loop_
_entity.id
_entity.type
_entity.pdbx_description
1 polymer ?
#
loop_
_entity_poly.entity_id
_entity_poly.type
_entity_poly.pdbx_seq_one_letter_code
_entity_poly.pdbx_strand_id
1 'polypeptide(L)'
;MNFREISIGEKITDSLSKRESKGYLVRVDANRKLTIDLRGPAGQDFDLYIKHNEEASTLNWDYKRVTTKADEIITIEPTSAGSYYILVYAYRGSGQFSLSTEVPIQDVEIVPSQQIKGTLTASKEALYYLIKTKEGQKITLDLNGPLDADFDLYVRYGERPTNINYDFKSYSGSSKEKIIIDKAKRGSYFIMVYSYRGSGEFTLSALPLEEAETVELIITSKEKLRTKYGQAELGQIEAKIADYINALGTAGIIAKLAYVDDAASLSPYGLSPVASDSPEKIKELIDSLEGKLNPRHILILGGPSIIPFFSLTNPAGFDGDRIVHSDSPYASRDSDYLIPERSLGRLPDAKESELPFFLSLLSATASRVRRADKVSFGMTANVWTDASQAVYVPIKNAGEILELSPPVRHGDLPVARLNRKGYFYFNLHGGEDTANWYGQEGSSYPVAFTPENIQDAELRNAVVCCEACYGANIVDKGVDEALSLKFLARDAACFVGSTKIAYGPIEAPSTEADLLVLKFFERIKEGQTFGDAFMKAKQDFAREC
;
A
#
# COMPACT_ATOMS: atom_id res chain seq x y z
N MET A 1 55.53 30.33 6.84
CA MET A 1 55.07 30.57 5.44
C MET A 1 53.63 31.04 5.47
N ASN A 2 53.15 31.85 4.54
CA ASN A 2 51.75 32.23 4.53
C ASN A 2 50.97 31.16 3.73
N PHE A 3 49.99 30.48 4.38
CA PHE A 3 49.13 29.47 3.75
C PHE A 3 47.81 30.15 3.32
N ARG A 4 47.49 30.05 2.01
CA ARG A 4 46.25 30.55 1.44
C ARG A 4 45.14 29.55 1.72
N GLU A 5 44.03 29.95 2.35
CA GLU A 5 42.85 29.11 2.49
C GLU A 5 42.15 28.95 1.14
N ILE A 6 41.79 27.70 0.80
CA ILE A 6 41.06 27.30 -0.41
C ILE A 6 39.81 26.50 -0.03
N SER A 7 38.75 26.62 -0.82
CA SER A 7 37.52 25.86 -0.61
C SER A 7 37.61 24.45 -1.18
N ILE A 8 36.90 23.48 -0.56
CA ILE A 8 36.73 22.15 -1.14
C ILE A 8 36.07 22.28 -2.51
N GLY A 9 36.60 21.57 -3.52
CA GLY A 9 36.13 21.66 -4.92
C GLY A 9 36.72 22.85 -5.69
N GLU A 10 37.44 23.77 -5.02
CA GLU A 10 38.13 24.85 -5.70
C GLU A 10 39.34 24.30 -6.46
N LYS A 11 39.51 24.67 -7.73
CA LYS A 11 40.69 24.45 -8.51
C LYS A 11 41.44 25.78 -8.64
N ILE A 12 42.59 25.88 -8.02
CA ILE A 12 43.46 27.04 -8.14
C ILE A 12 44.52 26.81 -9.21
N THR A 13 45.01 27.91 -9.78
CA THR A 13 46.17 27.94 -10.66
C THR A 13 47.20 28.90 -10.10
N ASP A 14 48.47 28.49 -10.02
CA ASP A 14 49.56 29.30 -9.50
C ASP A 14 50.88 28.90 -10.18
N SER A 15 52.01 29.49 -9.85
CA SER A 15 53.29 29.20 -10.44
C SER A 15 54.40 29.16 -9.40
N LEU A 16 55.43 28.38 -9.65
CA LEU A 16 56.61 28.25 -8.83
C LEU A 16 57.90 28.38 -9.66
N SER A 17 58.90 29.03 -9.07
CA SER A 17 60.27 28.94 -9.55
C SER A 17 61.00 27.74 -8.92
N LYS A 18 62.10 27.33 -9.51
CA LYS A 18 62.92 26.21 -8.97
C LYS A 18 63.32 26.47 -7.51
N ARG A 19 63.08 25.47 -6.63
CA ARG A 19 63.32 25.53 -5.18
C ARG A 19 62.37 26.45 -4.41
N GLU A 20 61.36 26.98 -5.03
CA GLU A 20 60.27 27.74 -4.38
C GLU A 20 59.16 26.79 -3.87
N SER A 21 58.45 27.24 -2.83
CA SER A 21 57.27 26.58 -2.31
C SER A 21 56.12 27.56 -2.07
N LYS A 22 54.90 27.02 -2.21
CA LYS A 22 53.65 27.76 -1.86
C LYS A 22 52.79 26.89 -0.97
N GLY A 23 52.14 27.55 0.02
CA GLY A 23 51.27 26.89 1.01
C GLY A 23 49.80 27.16 0.78
N TYR A 24 48.98 26.12 0.93
CA TYR A 24 47.51 26.19 0.88
C TYR A 24 46.92 25.47 2.09
N LEU A 25 45.69 25.82 2.45
CA LEU A 25 44.99 25.28 3.60
C LEU A 25 43.58 24.92 3.18
N VAL A 26 43.14 23.69 3.51
CA VAL A 26 41.75 23.26 3.37
C VAL A 26 41.24 22.73 4.70
N ARG A 27 39.96 23.03 5.07
CA ARG A 27 39.31 22.52 6.27
C ARG A 27 38.42 21.36 5.91
N VAL A 28 38.53 20.26 6.64
CA VAL A 28 37.79 19.03 6.38
C VAL A 28 37.24 18.44 7.68
N ASP A 29 36.02 17.89 7.63
CA ASP A 29 35.43 17.17 8.75
C ASP A 29 36.05 15.79 8.93
N ALA A 30 35.82 15.20 10.10
CA ALA A 30 36.25 13.82 10.37
C ALA A 30 35.51 12.82 9.48
N ASN A 31 36.14 11.65 9.30
CA ASN A 31 35.57 10.50 8.59
C ASN A 31 35.17 10.78 7.12
N ARG A 32 35.92 11.68 6.47
CA ARG A 32 35.76 11.99 5.05
C ARG A 32 36.92 11.38 4.25
N LYS A 33 36.74 11.39 2.94
CA LYS A 33 37.83 11.10 1.98
C LYS A 33 38.26 12.40 1.34
N LEU A 34 39.50 12.84 1.59
CA LEU A 34 40.10 14.01 0.98
C LEU A 34 41.04 13.59 -0.12
N THR A 35 40.83 14.03 -1.35
CA THR A 35 41.78 13.89 -2.46
C THR A 35 42.35 15.25 -2.80
N ILE A 36 43.67 15.33 -2.86
CA ILE A 36 44.42 16.51 -3.25
C ILE A 36 45.18 16.17 -4.54
N ASP A 37 44.89 16.88 -5.62
CA ASP A 37 45.39 16.64 -6.96
C ASP A 37 46.21 17.86 -7.42
N LEU A 38 47.52 17.63 -7.57
CA LEU A 38 48.49 18.59 -8.14
C LEU A 38 48.77 18.22 -9.59
N ARG A 39 48.65 19.16 -10.49
CA ARG A 39 49.01 19.01 -11.92
C ARG A 39 49.97 20.12 -12.29
N GLY A 40 51.20 19.73 -12.60
CA GLY A 40 52.26 20.67 -12.93
C GLY A 40 52.75 20.55 -14.37
N PRO A 41 53.81 21.31 -14.75
CA PRO A 41 54.30 21.34 -16.12
C PRO A 41 55.05 20.04 -16.47
N ALA A 42 54.84 19.56 -17.68
CA ALA A 42 55.53 18.35 -18.17
C ALA A 42 57.04 18.47 -18.11
N GLY A 43 57.70 17.41 -17.65
CA GLY A 43 59.18 17.34 -17.55
C GLY A 43 59.76 18.09 -16.35
N GLN A 44 58.95 18.71 -15.52
CA GLN A 44 59.35 19.29 -14.25
C GLN A 44 59.07 18.30 -13.10
N ASP A 45 59.53 18.66 -11.89
CA ASP A 45 59.49 17.82 -10.70
C ASP A 45 59.00 18.68 -9.51
N PHE A 46 57.69 18.52 -9.19
CA PHE A 46 57.02 19.25 -8.12
C PHE A 46 56.50 18.26 -7.08
N ASP A 47 56.85 18.47 -5.83
CA ASP A 47 56.51 17.62 -4.70
C ASP A 47 55.29 18.16 -3.91
N LEU A 48 54.53 17.26 -3.32
CA LEU A 48 53.37 17.56 -2.49
C LEU A 48 53.54 17.04 -1.06
N TYR A 49 53.38 17.93 -0.07
CA TYR A 49 53.48 17.62 1.36
C TYR A 49 52.22 18.12 2.06
N ILE A 50 51.70 17.33 3.01
CA ILE A 50 50.48 17.67 3.76
C ILE A 50 50.72 17.42 5.25
N LYS A 51 50.26 18.35 6.10
CA LYS A 51 50.28 18.25 7.55
C LYS A 51 48.90 18.59 8.11
N HIS A 52 48.42 17.80 9.07
CA HIS A 52 47.13 18.03 9.74
C HIS A 52 47.33 18.96 10.94
N ASN A 53 46.58 20.05 11.01
CA ASN A 53 46.54 21.03 12.08
C ASN A 53 47.86 21.80 12.38
N GLU A 54 48.89 21.62 11.54
CA GLU A 54 50.17 22.32 11.63
C GLU A 54 50.67 22.67 10.22
N GLU A 55 51.53 23.68 10.09
CA GLU A 55 52.12 24.05 8.82
C GLU A 55 52.97 22.92 8.23
N ALA A 56 52.69 22.53 6.98
CA ALA A 56 53.50 21.59 6.24
C ALA A 56 54.83 22.19 5.79
N SER A 57 55.89 21.41 5.83
CA SER A 57 57.21 21.73 5.23
C SER A 57 57.81 20.47 4.60
N THR A 58 58.92 20.64 3.88
CA THR A 58 59.67 19.49 3.33
C THR A 58 60.25 18.57 4.41
N LEU A 59 60.26 19.02 5.68
CA LEU A 59 60.77 18.27 6.84
C LEU A 59 59.69 17.91 7.86
N ASN A 60 58.49 18.55 7.80
CA ASN A 60 57.36 18.31 8.70
C ASN A 60 56.09 18.05 7.89
N TRP A 61 55.66 16.78 7.84
CA TRP A 61 54.48 16.32 7.07
C TRP A 61 53.90 15.05 7.69
N ASP A 62 52.64 14.83 7.49
CA ASP A 62 51.96 13.57 7.79
C ASP A 62 51.80 12.72 6.52
N TYR A 63 51.59 13.38 5.39
CA TYR A 63 51.48 12.73 4.07
C TYR A 63 52.35 13.45 3.08
N LYS A 64 53.02 12.70 2.22
CA LYS A 64 53.79 13.27 1.10
C LYS A 64 53.67 12.43 -0.15
N ARG A 65 53.81 13.07 -1.27
CA ARG A 65 54.02 12.45 -2.56
C ARG A 65 55.19 13.16 -3.24
N VAL A 66 56.27 12.43 -3.46
CA VAL A 66 57.49 12.95 -4.04
C VAL A 66 57.94 11.96 -5.11
N THR A 67 57.72 12.32 -6.37
CA THR A 67 58.13 11.52 -7.52
C THR A 67 59.08 12.35 -8.40
N THR A 68 59.43 11.88 -9.58
CA THR A 68 60.22 12.67 -10.55
C THR A 68 59.35 13.47 -11.52
N LYS A 69 58.05 13.64 -11.18
CA LYS A 69 57.04 14.32 -12.00
C LYS A 69 56.47 15.52 -11.24
N ALA A 70 55.80 16.39 -11.97
CA ALA A 70 55.11 17.52 -11.38
C ALA A 70 53.61 17.24 -11.09
N ASP A 71 53.12 16.05 -11.49
CA ASP A 71 51.77 15.58 -11.20
C ASP A 71 51.77 14.65 -10.00
N GLU A 72 51.11 15.05 -8.92
CA GLU A 72 51.03 14.30 -7.67
C GLU A 72 49.59 14.24 -7.13
N ILE A 73 49.18 13.08 -6.61
CA ILE A 73 47.89 12.88 -5.98
C ILE A 73 48.06 12.24 -4.61
N ILE A 74 47.43 12.82 -3.61
CA ILE A 74 47.33 12.25 -2.26
C ILE A 74 45.86 12.07 -1.92
N THR A 75 45.50 10.89 -1.41
CA THR A 75 44.18 10.58 -0.85
C THR A 75 44.33 10.23 0.62
N ILE A 76 43.54 10.89 1.47
CA ILE A 76 43.50 10.69 2.91
C ILE A 76 42.11 10.17 3.25
N GLU A 77 42.01 8.96 3.82
CA GLU A 77 40.75 8.30 4.16
C GLU A 77 40.96 7.32 5.33
N PRO A 78 40.28 7.45 6.49
CA PRO A 78 39.41 8.59 6.83
C PRO A 78 40.20 9.85 7.24
N THR A 79 39.62 11.02 7.05
CA THR A 79 40.16 12.27 7.60
C THR A 79 39.91 12.40 9.10
N SER A 80 40.75 13.15 9.81
CA SER A 80 40.42 13.75 11.10
C SER A 80 39.85 15.17 10.89
N ALA A 81 38.92 15.62 11.75
CA ALA A 81 38.42 16.98 11.66
C ALA A 81 39.56 18.00 11.88
N GLY A 82 39.59 19.05 11.07
CA GLY A 82 40.60 20.11 11.21
C GLY A 82 41.12 20.66 9.90
N SER A 83 42.29 21.29 9.99
CA SER A 83 42.95 21.96 8.88
C SER A 83 44.05 21.10 8.28
N TYR A 84 44.03 20.91 6.97
CA TYR A 84 45.09 20.24 6.21
C TYR A 84 45.90 21.30 5.48
N TYR A 85 47.15 21.47 5.95
CA TYR A 85 48.11 22.40 5.36
C TYR A 85 48.84 21.68 4.23
N ILE A 86 48.79 22.23 3.02
CA ILE A 86 49.27 21.66 1.79
C ILE A 86 50.46 22.50 1.31
N LEU A 87 51.63 21.90 1.15
CA LEU A 87 52.79 22.55 0.58
C LEU A 87 53.06 21.98 -0.80
N VAL A 88 53.13 22.82 -1.81
CA VAL A 88 53.65 22.49 -3.14
C VAL A 88 55.07 23.02 -3.25
N TYR A 89 56.01 22.17 -3.58
CA TYR A 89 57.45 22.49 -3.69
C TYR A 89 58.02 22.13 -5.05
N ALA A 90 58.60 23.10 -5.75
CA ALA A 90 59.27 22.85 -7.04
C ALA A 90 60.70 22.33 -6.81
N TYR A 91 60.85 20.99 -6.68
CA TYR A 91 62.15 20.35 -6.48
C TYR A 91 63.10 20.62 -7.65
N ARG A 92 62.59 20.46 -8.89
CA ARG A 92 63.34 20.73 -10.12
C ARG A 92 62.43 21.38 -11.17
N GLY A 93 62.95 22.48 -11.75
CA GLY A 93 62.23 23.23 -12.76
C GLY A 93 61.32 24.31 -12.21
N SER A 94 60.52 24.90 -13.07
CA SER A 94 59.63 26.01 -12.76
C SER A 94 58.43 25.98 -13.70
N GLY A 95 57.35 26.67 -13.34
CA GLY A 95 56.18 26.85 -14.20
C GLY A 95 54.86 26.90 -13.46
N GLN A 96 53.82 26.94 -14.23
CA GLN A 96 52.44 27.00 -13.73
C GLN A 96 51.96 25.60 -13.33
N PHE A 97 51.24 25.52 -12.23
CA PHE A 97 50.58 24.31 -11.77
C PHE A 97 49.11 24.61 -11.43
N SER A 98 48.29 23.56 -11.37
CA SER A 98 46.95 23.63 -10.74
C SER A 98 46.93 22.69 -9.54
N LEU A 99 46.23 23.12 -8.49
CA LEU A 99 45.94 22.34 -7.30
C LEU A 99 44.42 22.33 -7.09
N SER A 100 43.84 21.14 -6.89
CA SER A 100 42.44 20.99 -6.51
C SER A 100 42.31 20.05 -5.32
N THR A 101 41.29 20.32 -4.52
CA THR A 101 40.92 19.46 -3.39
C THR A 101 39.50 18.95 -3.61
N GLU A 102 39.34 17.65 -3.47
CA GLU A 102 38.04 17.02 -3.59
C GLU A 102 37.75 16.22 -2.32
N VAL A 103 36.59 16.49 -1.73
CA VAL A 103 35.99 15.66 -0.69
C VAL A 103 34.67 15.15 -1.27
N PRO A 104 34.62 13.89 -1.74
CA PRO A 104 33.37 13.32 -2.19
C PRO A 104 32.30 13.49 -1.11
N ILE A 105 31.17 14.07 -1.47
CA ILE A 105 30.06 14.21 -0.54
C ILE A 105 29.59 12.81 -0.22
N GLN A 106 29.84 12.35 1.00
CA GLN A 106 29.35 11.07 1.48
C GLN A 106 27.88 11.29 1.87
N ASP A 107 26.99 10.60 1.16
CA ASP A 107 25.59 10.62 1.55
C ASP A 107 25.42 9.92 2.89
N VAL A 108 24.87 10.61 3.87
CA VAL A 108 24.54 10.01 5.16
C VAL A 108 23.31 9.14 4.97
N GLU A 109 23.46 7.83 5.16
CA GLU A 109 22.31 6.92 5.09
C GLU A 109 21.40 7.14 6.30
N ILE A 110 20.14 7.47 6.04
CA ILE A 110 19.11 7.58 7.07
C ILE A 110 18.54 6.20 7.29
N VAL A 111 18.69 5.69 8.49
CA VAL A 111 18.00 4.46 8.89
C VAL A 111 16.54 4.81 9.24
N PRO A 112 15.56 4.05 8.72
CA PRO A 112 14.16 4.23 9.08
C PRO A 112 13.93 4.34 10.59
N SER A 113 13.03 5.24 11.01
CA SER A 113 12.74 5.60 12.41
C SER A 113 13.85 6.35 13.15
N GLN A 114 14.94 6.71 12.51
CA GLN A 114 15.99 7.54 13.08
C GLN A 114 15.78 9.01 12.73
N GLN A 115 15.93 9.88 13.71
CA GLN A 115 16.07 11.32 13.49
C GLN A 115 17.56 11.66 13.45
N ILE A 116 17.98 12.31 12.37
CA ILE A 116 19.32 12.84 12.23
C ILE A 116 19.33 14.36 12.41
N LYS A 117 20.44 14.90 12.85
CA LYS A 117 20.68 16.35 12.94
C LYS A 117 21.67 16.77 11.86
N GLY A 118 21.46 17.93 11.30
CA GLY A 118 22.39 18.60 10.39
C GLY A 118 22.43 20.08 10.66
N THR A 119 23.44 20.76 10.14
CA THR A 119 23.60 22.20 10.25
C THR A 119 23.92 22.79 8.87
N LEU A 120 23.13 23.75 8.43
CA LEU A 120 23.43 24.59 7.28
C LEU A 120 23.98 25.93 7.80
N THR A 121 25.16 26.30 7.33
CA THR A 121 25.91 27.44 7.87
C THR A 121 25.66 28.74 7.09
N ALA A 122 25.15 28.60 5.87
CA ALA A 122 24.87 29.74 4.99
C ALA A 122 23.68 29.49 4.07
N SER A 123 23.06 30.54 3.57
CA SER A 123 22.09 30.47 2.47
C SER A 123 22.72 29.87 1.22
N LYS A 124 21.92 29.12 0.46
CA LYS A 124 22.30 28.38 -0.75
C LYS A 124 23.21 27.19 -0.52
N GLU A 125 23.44 26.80 0.73
CA GLU A 125 24.10 25.55 1.09
C GLU A 125 23.15 24.36 1.00
N ALA A 126 23.68 23.15 0.74
CA ALA A 126 22.92 21.92 0.69
C ALA A 126 23.64 20.78 1.39
N LEU A 127 22.89 19.96 2.13
CA LEU A 127 23.34 18.69 2.67
C LEU A 127 22.58 17.54 2.02
N TYR A 128 23.29 16.42 1.81
CA TYR A 128 22.74 15.27 1.10
C TYR A 128 22.68 14.04 2.00
N TYR A 129 21.58 13.32 1.84
CA TYR A 129 21.27 12.09 2.56
C TYR A 129 20.75 11.06 1.57
N LEU A 130 20.72 9.80 1.98
CA LEU A 130 20.07 8.74 1.22
C LEU A 130 19.25 7.85 2.14
N ILE A 131 18.20 7.26 1.60
CA ILE A 131 17.43 6.20 2.24
C ILE A 131 17.28 5.03 1.27
N LYS A 132 17.53 3.81 1.76
CA LYS A 132 17.26 2.58 1.03
C LYS A 132 15.85 2.11 1.27
N THR A 133 15.16 1.73 0.21
CA THR A 133 13.74 1.39 0.22
C THR A 133 13.47 0.02 -0.38
N LYS A 134 12.37 -0.59 0.06
CA LYS A 134 11.78 -1.78 -0.54
C LYS A 134 10.71 -1.36 -1.56
N GLU A 135 10.39 -2.25 -2.50
CA GLU A 135 9.30 -2.02 -3.45
C GLU A 135 7.97 -1.82 -2.73
N GLY A 136 7.22 -0.78 -3.13
CA GLY A 136 5.92 -0.47 -2.56
C GLY A 136 5.94 0.19 -1.17
N GLN A 137 7.12 0.40 -0.56
CA GLN A 137 7.24 0.98 0.77
C GLN A 137 6.73 2.42 0.79
N LYS A 138 5.94 2.77 1.80
CA LYS A 138 5.55 4.16 2.08
C LYS A 138 6.57 4.81 3.01
N ILE A 139 7.02 6.02 2.67
CA ILE A 139 8.02 6.77 3.43
C ILE A 139 7.51 8.18 3.64
N THR A 140 7.65 8.67 4.86
CA THR A 140 7.45 10.08 5.19
C THR A 140 8.79 10.67 5.60
N LEU A 141 9.19 11.74 4.93
CA LEU A 141 10.33 12.57 5.28
C LEU A 141 9.81 13.85 5.95
N ASP A 142 10.24 14.08 7.17
CA ASP A 142 9.91 15.30 7.94
C ASP A 142 11.20 16.07 8.23
N LEU A 143 11.25 17.33 7.74
CA LEU A 143 12.30 18.30 8.02
C LEU A 143 11.76 19.34 9.01
N ASN A 144 12.52 19.62 10.06
CA ASN A 144 12.27 20.70 10.99
C ASN A 144 13.55 21.48 11.23
N GLY A 145 13.57 22.74 10.84
CA GLY A 145 14.70 23.67 11.00
C GLY A 145 14.32 24.94 11.79
N PRO A 146 15.19 25.97 11.76
CA PRO A 146 14.95 27.21 12.48
C PRO A 146 13.71 27.95 11.99
N LEU A 147 13.03 28.66 12.88
CA LEU A 147 11.81 29.42 12.56
C LEU A 147 12.08 30.66 11.70
N ASP A 148 13.28 31.20 11.74
CA ASP A 148 13.74 32.40 11.02
C ASP A 148 14.50 32.07 9.73
N ALA A 149 14.65 30.78 9.42
CA ALA A 149 15.23 30.27 8.18
C ALA A 149 14.18 29.66 7.27
N ASP A 150 14.57 29.40 6.02
CA ASP A 150 13.76 28.81 4.97
C ASP A 150 14.57 27.69 4.32
N PHE A 151 14.31 26.44 4.75
CA PHE A 151 14.99 25.25 4.29
C PHE A 151 14.03 24.37 3.49
N ASP A 152 14.41 24.07 2.27
CA ASP A 152 13.64 23.25 1.33
C ASP A 152 14.09 21.79 1.35
N LEU A 153 13.17 20.89 1.02
CA LEU A 153 13.42 19.47 0.92
C LEU A 153 13.19 18.97 -0.52
N TYR A 154 14.17 18.28 -1.10
CA TYR A 154 14.10 17.69 -2.43
C TYR A 154 14.50 16.22 -2.39
N VAL A 155 13.85 15.38 -3.18
CA VAL A 155 14.10 13.94 -3.23
C VAL A 155 14.15 13.45 -4.66
N ARG A 156 15.08 12.51 -4.97
CA ARG A 156 15.19 11.86 -6.26
C ARG A 156 15.58 10.40 -6.13
N TYR A 157 15.01 9.56 -6.99
CA TYR A 157 15.36 8.15 -7.06
C TYR A 157 16.63 7.93 -7.88
N GLY A 158 17.56 7.12 -7.36
CA GLY A 158 18.75 6.65 -8.08
C GLY A 158 19.92 7.64 -8.17
N GLU A 159 19.67 8.96 -8.04
CA GLU A 159 20.70 9.98 -8.10
C GLU A 159 20.36 11.21 -7.25
N ARG A 160 21.36 12.07 -7.00
CA ARG A 160 21.17 13.26 -6.16
C ARG A 160 20.21 14.26 -6.81
N PRO A 161 19.23 14.79 -6.06
CA PRO A 161 18.42 15.91 -6.51
C PRO A 161 19.22 17.21 -6.59
N THR A 162 18.69 18.14 -7.37
CA THR A 162 19.02 19.57 -7.31
C THR A 162 17.73 20.33 -7.11
N ASN A 163 17.81 21.64 -6.87
CA ASN A 163 16.61 22.50 -6.75
C ASN A 163 15.80 22.65 -8.05
N ILE A 164 16.31 22.14 -9.17
CA ILE A 164 15.64 22.12 -10.50
C ILE A 164 15.42 20.71 -11.06
N ASN A 165 16.02 19.67 -10.47
CA ASN A 165 15.91 18.29 -10.92
C ASN A 165 15.67 17.36 -9.73
N TYR A 166 14.42 16.92 -9.56
CA TYR A 166 13.91 16.13 -8.43
C TYR A 166 12.68 15.34 -8.87
N ASP A 167 12.34 14.28 -8.12
CA ASP A 167 11.08 13.55 -8.27
C ASP A 167 10.02 14.07 -7.29
N PHE A 168 10.44 14.47 -6.10
CA PHE A 168 9.57 15.04 -5.05
C PHE A 168 10.22 16.27 -4.46
N LYS A 169 9.40 17.23 -4.09
CA LYS A 169 9.83 18.44 -3.37
C LYS A 169 8.81 18.90 -2.35
N SER A 170 9.29 19.55 -1.30
CA SER A 170 8.51 20.36 -0.37
C SER A 170 9.28 21.64 -0.13
N TYR A 171 8.64 22.77 -0.40
CA TYR A 171 9.23 24.12 -0.28
C TYR A 171 8.11 25.09 0.12
N SER A 172 8.06 25.42 1.37
CA SER A 172 7.20 26.49 1.90
C SER A 172 8.07 27.71 2.21
N GLY A 173 7.54 28.75 2.77
CA GLY A 173 8.37 29.88 3.24
C GLY A 173 8.98 29.64 4.63
N SER A 174 9.20 28.39 5.03
CA SER A 174 9.68 27.98 6.36
C SER A 174 10.59 26.75 6.29
N SER A 175 11.29 26.46 7.37
CA SER A 175 12.16 25.28 7.48
C SER A 175 11.42 24.03 7.98
N LYS A 176 10.08 24.00 7.89
CA LYS A 176 9.26 22.85 8.24
C LYS A 176 8.65 22.25 6.98
N GLU A 177 9.26 21.16 6.48
CA GLU A 177 8.90 20.55 5.22
C GLU A 177 8.57 19.08 5.39
N LYS A 178 7.65 18.57 4.54
CA LYS A 178 7.20 17.19 4.56
C LYS A 178 7.04 16.62 3.15
N ILE A 179 7.62 15.44 2.92
CA ILE A 179 7.42 14.67 1.68
C ILE A 179 6.88 13.29 2.03
N ILE A 180 5.86 12.85 1.31
CA ILE A 180 5.30 11.50 1.41
C ILE A 180 5.51 10.79 0.07
N ILE A 181 6.17 9.63 0.10
CA ILE A 181 6.34 8.74 -1.03
C ILE A 181 5.47 7.51 -0.76
N ASP A 182 4.30 7.42 -1.39
CA ASP A 182 3.30 6.39 -1.09
C ASP A 182 3.69 4.99 -1.57
N LYS A 183 4.45 4.90 -2.67
CA LYS A 183 4.91 3.63 -3.26
C LYS A 183 6.34 3.81 -3.74
N ALA A 184 7.30 3.66 -2.84
CA ALA A 184 8.71 3.75 -3.19
C ALA A 184 9.13 2.58 -4.10
N LYS A 185 10.00 2.84 -5.05
CA LYS A 185 10.70 1.80 -5.83
C LYS A 185 11.78 1.17 -4.95
N ARG A 186 12.09 -0.09 -5.18
CA ARG A 186 13.23 -0.75 -4.53
C ARG A 186 14.53 -0.10 -4.98
N GLY A 187 15.31 0.44 -4.05
CA GLY A 187 16.60 1.10 -4.34
C GLY A 187 16.91 2.23 -3.38
N SER A 188 17.63 3.24 -3.86
CA SER A 188 18.06 4.39 -3.06
C SER A 188 17.33 5.66 -3.52
N TYR A 189 16.73 6.37 -2.58
CA TYR A 189 16.27 7.73 -2.77
C TYR A 189 17.29 8.68 -2.13
N PHE A 190 17.76 9.64 -2.92
CA PHE A 190 18.67 10.68 -2.47
C PHE A 190 17.85 11.90 -2.06
N ILE A 191 18.24 12.50 -0.94
CA ILE A 191 17.53 13.57 -0.27
C ILE A 191 18.47 14.76 -0.17
N MET A 192 18.01 15.96 -0.53
CA MET A 192 18.73 17.22 -0.34
C MET A 192 17.94 18.11 0.61
N VAL A 193 18.57 18.56 1.68
CA VAL A 193 18.12 19.67 2.51
C VAL A 193 18.87 20.90 2.03
N TYR A 194 18.14 21.90 1.54
CA TYR A 194 18.69 23.09 0.91
C TYR A 194 18.27 24.35 1.65
N SER A 195 19.22 25.18 2.06
CA SER A 195 18.91 26.48 2.60
C SER A 195 18.56 27.47 1.47
N TYR A 196 17.28 27.75 1.30
CA TYR A 196 16.87 28.85 0.43
C TYR A 196 17.31 30.20 1.04
N ARG A 197 17.11 30.34 2.34
CA ARG A 197 17.46 31.53 3.13
C ARG A 197 17.80 31.17 4.59
N GLY A 198 18.81 31.78 5.16
CA GLY A 198 19.20 31.63 6.56
C GLY A 198 20.17 30.47 6.79
N SER A 199 20.41 30.16 8.04
CA SER A 199 21.34 29.13 8.52
C SER A 199 20.84 28.58 9.85
N GLY A 200 21.36 27.44 10.29
CA GLY A 200 21.06 26.86 11.59
C GLY A 200 20.99 25.35 11.58
N GLU A 201 20.71 24.79 12.75
CA GLU A 201 20.50 23.37 12.93
C GLU A 201 19.10 22.94 12.44
N PHE A 202 19.02 21.76 11.86
CA PHE A 202 17.76 21.12 11.52
C PHE A 202 17.74 19.65 11.98
N THR A 203 16.55 19.09 12.03
CA THR A 203 16.34 17.65 12.16
C THR A 203 15.66 17.12 10.91
N LEU A 204 16.15 16.00 10.40
CA LEU A 204 15.54 15.24 9.32
C LEU A 204 15.22 13.85 9.83
N SER A 205 13.98 13.43 9.72
CA SER A 205 13.56 12.07 10.02
C SER A 205 12.97 11.42 8.77
N ALA A 206 13.38 10.18 8.54
CA ALA A 206 12.71 9.29 7.61
C ALA A 206 11.89 8.33 8.47
N LEU A 207 10.63 8.62 8.60
CA LEU A 207 9.69 7.68 9.18
C LEU A 207 9.29 6.75 8.03
N PRO A 208 9.70 5.44 8.05
CA PRO A 208 8.85 4.51 7.41
C PRO A 208 7.53 4.74 8.16
N LEU A 209 6.49 5.05 7.45
CA LEU A 209 5.25 4.46 7.90
C LEU A 209 5.56 2.97 7.77
N GLU A 210 5.90 2.29 8.85
CA GLU A 210 5.60 0.89 8.95
C GLU A 210 4.23 0.81 8.33
N GLU A 211 4.05 -0.04 7.30
CA GLU A 211 2.70 -0.45 6.95
C GLU A 211 2.14 -0.83 8.30
N ALA A 212 1.26 -0.01 8.83
CA ALA A 212 0.69 -0.21 10.15
C ALA A 212 0.26 -1.64 10.10
N GLU A 213 0.94 -2.51 10.88
CA GLU A 213 0.93 -3.96 10.72
C GLU A 213 -0.48 -4.31 10.32
N THR A 214 -0.71 -4.78 9.08
CA THR A 214 -2.07 -4.91 8.58
C THR A 214 -2.72 -5.94 9.46
N VAL A 215 -3.53 -5.48 10.42
CA VAL A 215 -4.22 -6.36 11.36
C VAL A 215 -5.55 -6.73 10.74
N GLU A 216 -5.77 -8.02 10.57
CA GLU A 216 -7.07 -8.58 10.27
C GLU A 216 -7.70 -9.11 11.56
N LEU A 217 -8.87 -8.58 11.90
CA LEU A 217 -9.66 -9.07 13.03
C LEU A 217 -10.68 -10.09 12.54
N ILE A 218 -10.53 -11.33 12.99
CA ILE A 218 -11.43 -12.43 12.65
C ILE A 218 -12.45 -12.59 13.78
N ILE A 219 -13.73 -12.51 13.46
CA ILE A 219 -14.84 -12.59 14.43
C ILE A 219 -15.69 -13.83 14.13
N THR A 220 -15.99 -14.61 15.14
CA THR A 220 -16.93 -15.74 15.09
C THR A 220 -17.46 -16.09 16.51
N SER A 221 -18.43 -17.02 16.58
CA SER A 221 -18.96 -17.56 17.84
C SER A 221 -18.56 -19.01 18.01
N LYS A 222 -17.83 -19.31 19.07
CA LYS A 222 -17.37 -20.68 19.39
C LYS A 222 -18.52 -21.60 19.75
N GLU A 223 -19.43 -21.08 20.58
CA GLU A 223 -20.59 -21.87 21.04
C GLU A 223 -21.56 -22.19 19.90
N LYS A 224 -21.83 -21.23 19.01
CA LYS A 224 -22.72 -21.50 17.87
C LYS A 224 -22.09 -22.43 16.85
N LEU A 225 -20.79 -22.32 16.58
CA LEU A 225 -20.07 -23.29 15.77
C LEU A 225 -20.14 -24.69 16.38
N ARG A 226 -19.91 -24.81 17.69
CA ARG A 226 -20.00 -26.08 18.41
C ARG A 226 -21.41 -26.66 18.38
N THR A 227 -22.41 -25.82 18.58
CA THR A 227 -23.84 -26.25 18.57
C THR A 227 -24.27 -26.74 17.20
N LYS A 228 -23.84 -26.03 16.13
CA LYS A 228 -24.22 -26.35 14.75
C LYS A 228 -23.49 -27.58 14.20
N TYR A 229 -22.19 -27.69 14.46
CA TYR A 229 -21.34 -28.71 13.82
C TYR A 229 -20.96 -29.86 14.75
N GLY A 230 -20.95 -29.68 16.07
CA GLY A 230 -20.45 -30.63 17.04
C GLY A 230 -19.03 -30.32 17.53
N GLN A 231 -18.64 -30.98 18.64
CA GLN A 231 -17.34 -30.71 19.28
C GLN A 231 -16.14 -31.20 18.45
N ALA A 232 -16.28 -32.32 17.78
CA ALA A 232 -15.21 -32.89 16.96
C ALA A 232 -14.98 -32.06 15.68
N GLU A 233 -16.04 -31.60 15.05
CA GLU A 233 -16.05 -30.78 13.85
C GLU A 233 -15.57 -29.37 14.15
N LEU A 234 -15.85 -28.82 15.34
CA LEU A 234 -15.28 -27.55 15.79
C LEU A 234 -13.75 -27.61 15.77
N GLY A 235 -13.15 -28.72 16.21
CA GLY A 235 -11.69 -28.89 16.13
C GLY A 235 -11.14 -28.82 14.71
N GLN A 236 -11.88 -29.35 13.72
CA GLN A 236 -11.50 -29.24 12.30
C GLN A 236 -11.61 -27.79 11.79
N ILE A 237 -12.66 -27.07 12.20
CA ILE A 237 -12.85 -25.67 11.86
C ILE A 237 -11.72 -24.81 12.48
N GLU A 238 -11.41 -25.01 13.76
CA GLU A 238 -10.32 -24.30 14.45
C GLU A 238 -8.97 -24.56 13.78
N ALA A 239 -8.69 -25.80 13.34
CA ALA A 239 -7.48 -26.12 12.59
C ALA A 239 -7.41 -25.34 11.26
N LYS A 240 -8.53 -25.22 10.51
CA LYS A 240 -8.58 -24.45 9.26
C LYS A 240 -8.46 -22.95 9.48
N ILE A 241 -9.01 -22.43 10.56
CA ILE A 241 -8.79 -21.03 10.97
C ILE A 241 -7.31 -20.79 11.27
N ALA A 242 -6.64 -21.72 11.95
CA ALA A 242 -5.20 -21.63 12.22
C ALA A 242 -4.37 -21.66 10.93
N ASP A 243 -4.72 -22.54 9.97
CA ASP A 243 -4.10 -22.56 8.63
C ASP A 243 -4.23 -21.21 7.92
N TYR A 244 -5.41 -20.59 8.00
CA TYR A 244 -5.67 -19.27 7.42
C TYR A 244 -4.85 -18.18 8.10
N ILE A 245 -4.82 -18.13 9.43
CA ILE A 245 -4.00 -17.19 10.21
C ILE A 245 -2.52 -17.32 9.85
N ASN A 246 -2.01 -18.55 9.71
CA ASN A 246 -0.62 -18.79 9.31
C ASN A 246 -0.34 -18.30 7.88
N ALA A 247 -1.28 -18.49 6.96
CA ALA A 247 -1.16 -18.00 5.59
C ALA A 247 -1.11 -16.47 5.54
N LEU A 248 -1.94 -15.79 6.33
CA LEU A 248 -1.90 -14.33 6.49
C LEU A 248 -0.55 -13.86 7.06
N GLY A 249 -0.03 -14.53 8.10
CA GLY A 249 1.29 -14.24 8.67
C GLY A 249 2.41 -14.36 7.64
N THR A 250 2.34 -15.36 6.75
CA THR A 250 3.30 -15.52 5.64
C THR A 250 3.20 -14.36 4.63
N ALA A 251 2.02 -13.77 4.48
CA ALA A 251 1.78 -12.59 3.64
C ALA A 251 2.09 -11.26 4.35
N GLY A 252 2.59 -11.28 5.60
CA GLY A 252 2.90 -10.08 6.38
C GLY A 252 1.68 -9.43 7.05
N ILE A 253 0.55 -10.15 7.16
CA ILE A 253 -0.68 -9.69 7.80
C ILE A 253 -0.80 -10.34 9.18
N ILE A 254 -0.99 -9.54 10.22
CA ILE A 254 -1.25 -10.03 11.57
C ILE A 254 -2.73 -10.32 11.71
N ALA A 255 -3.11 -11.59 11.86
CA ALA A 255 -4.47 -11.97 12.13
C ALA A 255 -4.72 -12.19 13.65
N LYS A 256 -5.86 -11.68 14.13
CA LYS A 256 -6.33 -11.84 15.51
C LYS A 256 -7.72 -12.44 15.48
N LEU A 257 -7.86 -13.65 16.04
CA LEU A 257 -9.14 -14.32 16.19
C LEU A 257 -9.78 -13.91 17.52
N ALA A 258 -11.04 -13.49 17.45
CA ALA A 258 -11.89 -13.25 18.61
C ALA A 258 -13.18 -14.06 18.51
N TYR A 259 -13.36 -15.01 19.43
CA TYR A 259 -14.64 -15.63 19.68
C TYR A 259 -15.46 -14.72 20.60
N VAL A 260 -16.61 -14.25 20.08
CA VAL A 260 -17.44 -13.25 20.79
C VAL A 260 -17.97 -13.73 22.13
N ASP A 261 -18.08 -15.02 22.31
CA ASP A 261 -18.67 -15.73 23.44
C ASP A 261 -17.67 -16.53 24.27
N ASP A 262 -16.36 -16.40 24.02
CA ASP A 262 -15.32 -17.16 24.74
C ASP A 262 -14.40 -16.26 25.58
N ALA A 263 -14.43 -16.44 26.88
CA ALA A 263 -13.64 -15.64 27.82
C ALA A 263 -12.12 -15.78 27.61
N ALA A 264 -11.64 -16.97 27.21
CA ALA A 264 -10.21 -17.19 26.98
C ALA A 264 -9.71 -16.38 25.77
N SER A 265 -10.56 -16.23 24.74
CA SER A 265 -10.28 -15.44 23.54
C SER A 265 -10.22 -13.94 23.83
N LEU A 266 -11.02 -13.43 24.76
CA LEU A 266 -11.21 -11.99 25.01
C LEU A 266 -10.40 -11.45 26.19
N SER A 267 -10.00 -12.30 27.13
CA SER A 267 -9.23 -11.91 28.31
C SER A 267 -7.88 -11.22 28.00
N PRO A 268 -7.13 -11.57 26.93
CA PRO A 268 -5.91 -10.83 26.58
C PRO A 268 -6.16 -9.35 26.26
N TYR A 269 -7.39 -9.00 25.89
CA TYR A 269 -7.80 -7.63 25.63
C TYR A 269 -8.52 -6.97 26.80
N GLY A 270 -8.67 -7.65 27.95
CA GLY A 270 -9.43 -7.17 29.09
C GLY A 270 -10.92 -6.99 28.79
N LEU A 271 -11.47 -7.82 27.89
CA LEU A 271 -12.88 -7.80 27.47
C LEU A 271 -13.59 -9.06 27.98
N SER A 272 -14.91 -8.97 28.10
CA SER A 272 -15.79 -10.07 28.51
C SER A 272 -16.60 -10.60 27.34
N PRO A 273 -17.01 -11.88 27.36
CA PRO A 273 -17.94 -12.44 26.38
C PRO A 273 -19.24 -11.65 26.28
N VAL A 274 -19.78 -11.62 25.06
CA VAL A 274 -21.07 -11.02 24.76
C VAL A 274 -22.06 -12.07 24.25
N ALA A 275 -23.36 -11.73 24.28
CA ALA A 275 -24.40 -12.58 23.70
C ALA A 275 -24.19 -12.67 22.17
N SER A 276 -23.99 -13.90 21.68
CA SER A 276 -23.69 -14.18 20.26
C SER A 276 -24.91 -14.07 19.33
N ASP A 277 -26.08 -13.80 19.84
CA ASP A 277 -27.34 -13.55 19.13
C ASP A 277 -27.72 -12.05 19.07
N SER A 278 -26.94 -11.17 19.71
CA SER A 278 -27.14 -9.72 19.67
C SER A 278 -26.12 -9.05 18.75
N PRO A 279 -26.53 -8.60 17.56
CA PRO A 279 -25.62 -7.89 16.66
C PRO A 279 -25.09 -6.58 17.26
N GLU A 280 -25.88 -5.88 18.11
CA GLU A 280 -25.47 -4.66 18.79
C GLU A 280 -24.32 -4.93 19.78
N LYS A 281 -24.43 -6.01 20.57
CA LYS A 281 -23.38 -6.39 21.52
C LYS A 281 -22.11 -6.85 20.82
N ILE A 282 -22.25 -7.54 19.70
CA ILE A 282 -21.10 -7.92 18.86
C ILE A 282 -20.42 -6.66 18.28
N LYS A 283 -21.20 -5.68 17.82
CA LYS A 283 -20.64 -4.39 17.34
C LYS A 283 -19.88 -3.67 18.46
N GLU A 284 -20.47 -3.52 19.65
CA GLU A 284 -19.82 -2.92 20.82
C GLU A 284 -18.47 -3.62 21.13
N LEU A 285 -18.45 -4.95 21.02
CA LEU A 285 -17.22 -5.74 21.18
C LEU A 285 -16.20 -5.45 20.08
N ILE A 286 -16.61 -5.39 18.81
CA ILE A 286 -15.73 -5.04 17.67
C ILE A 286 -15.14 -3.64 17.88
N ASP A 287 -15.95 -2.66 18.28
CA ASP A 287 -15.50 -1.29 18.55
C ASP A 287 -14.47 -1.24 19.70
N SER A 288 -14.69 -2.06 20.73
CA SER A 288 -13.75 -2.19 21.84
C SER A 288 -12.42 -2.86 21.42
N LEU A 289 -12.48 -3.88 20.55
CA LEU A 289 -11.31 -4.54 19.98
C LEU A 289 -10.55 -3.61 19.03
N GLU A 290 -11.27 -2.80 18.25
CA GLU A 290 -10.64 -1.81 17.37
C GLU A 290 -9.79 -0.82 18.14
N GLY A 291 -10.26 -0.30 19.27
CA GLY A 291 -9.48 0.62 20.11
C GLY A 291 -8.18 0.01 20.64
N LYS A 292 -8.04 -1.31 20.61
CA LYS A 292 -6.86 -2.05 21.11
C LYS A 292 -5.96 -2.59 20.00
N LEU A 293 -6.54 -2.98 18.86
CA LEU A 293 -5.87 -3.69 17.77
C LEU A 293 -5.69 -2.84 16.52
N ASN A 294 -6.49 -1.78 16.36
CA ASN A 294 -6.56 -0.94 15.17
C ASN A 294 -6.62 -1.77 13.87
N PRO A 295 -7.59 -2.72 13.73
CA PRO A 295 -7.64 -3.60 12.56
C PRO A 295 -7.96 -2.81 11.30
N ARG A 296 -7.25 -3.12 10.23
CA ARG A 296 -7.56 -2.59 8.90
C ARG A 296 -8.71 -3.35 8.24
N HIS A 297 -8.78 -4.66 8.51
CA HIS A 297 -9.77 -5.56 7.94
C HIS A 297 -10.51 -6.31 9.03
N ILE A 298 -11.80 -6.55 8.82
CA ILE A 298 -12.62 -7.41 9.67
C ILE A 298 -13.16 -8.55 8.80
N LEU A 299 -12.98 -9.77 9.27
CA LEU A 299 -13.52 -10.97 8.66
C LEU A 299 -14.51 -11.63 9.61
N ILE A 300 -15.77 -11.72 9.22
CA ILE A 300 -16.78 -12.49 9.92
C ILE A 300 -16.73 -13.93 9.40
N LEU A 301 -16.51 -14.91 10.29
CA LEU A 301 -16.60 -16.33 9.97
C LEU A 301 -17.94 -16.89 10.43
N GLY A 302 -18.66 -17.44 9.48
CA GLY A 302 -19.99 -18.00 9.64
C GLY A 302 -21.10 -17.15 9.03
N GLY A 303 -22.18 -17.79 8.69
CA GLY A 303 -23.41 -17.17 8.20
C GLY A 303 -24.23 -16.50 9.34
N PRO A 304 -25.44 -16.06 9.05
CA PRO A 304 -26.26 -15.32 10.02
C PRO A 304 -26.67 -16.16 11.24
N SER A 305 -26.64 -17.48 11.17
CA SER A 305 -26.87 -18.37 12.34
C SER A 305 -25.68 -18.39 13.31
N ILE A 306 -24.46 -18.02 12.87
CA ILE A 306 -23.24 -17.98 13.71
C ILE A 306 -23.00 -16.53 14.20
N ILE A 307 -22.92 -15.58 13.28
CA ILE A 307 -22.84 -14.14 13.57
C ILE A 307 -24.02 -13.45 12.83
N PRO A 308 -25.00 -12.95 13.55
CA PRO A 308 -26.24 -12.44 12.95
C PRO A 308 -25.96 -11.20 12.08
N PHE A 309 -26.78 -10.99 11.05
CA PHE A 309 -26.91 -9.68 10.40
C PHE A 309 -27.61 -8.70 11.34
N PHE A 310 -27.35 -7.42 11.15
CA PHE A 310 -28.29 -6.40 11.62
C PHE A 310 -29.58 -6.46 10.81
N SER A 311 -30.70 -6.25 11.49
CA SER A 311 -32.01 -6.07 10.88
C SER A 311 -32.35 -4.59 10.89
N LEU A 312 -32.01 -3.90 9.80
CA LEU A 312 -32.21 -2.44 9.70
C LEU A 312 -33.57 -2.13 9.11
N THR A 313 -34.22 -1.10 9.65
CA THR A 313 -35.43 -0.57 9.01
C THR A 313 -35.11 0.03 7.65
N ASN A 314 -35.78 -0.40 6.60
CA ASN A 314 -35.63 0.16 5.28
C ASN A 314 -36.14 1.59 5.20
N PRO A 315 -35.32 2.59 4.83
CA PRO A 315 -35.78 3.97 4.72
C PRO A 315 -36.67 4.22 3.49
N ALA A 316 -36.62 3.33 2.48
CA ALA A 316 -37.41 3.44 1.25
C ALA A 316 -38.87 3.03 1.52
N GLY A 317 -39.73 3.99 1.80
CA GLY A 317 -41.12 3.75 2.18
C GLY A 317 -42.01 3.14 1.09
N PHE A 318 -41.54 3.13 -0.15
CA PHE A 318 -42.21 2.51 -1.31
C PHE A 318 -41.81 1.06 -1.53
N ASP A 319 -40.73 0.58 -0.84
CA ASP A 319 -40.20 -0.77 -0.94
C ASP A 319 -41.09 -1.76 -0.15
N GLY A 320 -41.28 -2.96 -0.70
CA GLY A 320 -41.95 -4.07 -0.03
C GLY A 320 -41.14 -4.66 1.14
N ASP A 321 -39.80 -4.57 1.10
CA ASP A 321 -38.91 -5.00 2.15
C ASP A 321 -38.86 -4.00 3.30
N ARG A 322 -39.52 -4.31 4.42
CA ARG A 322 -39.49 -3.46 5.61
C ARG A 322 -38.20 -3.52 6.38
N ILE A 323 -37.49 -4.63 6.28
CA ILE A 323 -36.25 -4.93 7.00
C ILE A 323 -35.19 -5.32 5.99
N VAL A 324 -34.01 -4.70 6.13
CA VAL A 324 -32.80 -5.01 5.35
C VAL A 324 -31.78 -5.69 6.26
N HIS A 325 -31.34 -6.89 5.87
CA HIS A 325 -30.26 -7.59 6.55
C HIS A 325 -28.92 -7.07 6.09
N SER A 326 -28.06 -6.62 7.01
CA SER A 326 -26.80 -5.96 6.66
C SER A 326 -25.69 -6.22 7.65
N ASP A 327 -24.47 -6.35 7.14
CA ASP A 327 -23.22 -6.29 7.91
C ASP A 327 -22.63 -4.88 8.01
N SER A 328 -23.24 -3.89 7.34
CA SER A 328 -22.72 -2.51 7.32
C SER A 328 -22.50 -1.90 8.70
N PRO A 329 -23.33 -2.15 9.73
CA PRO A 329 -23.07 -1.63 11.08
C PRO A 329 -21.76 -2.14 11.68
N TYR A 330 -21.34 -3.39 11.40
CA TYR A 330 -20.03 -3.90 11.85
C TYR A 330 -18.85 -3.19 11.17
N ALA A 331 -19.09 -2.66 9.95
CA ALA A 331 -18.08 -1.92 9.19
C ALA A 331 -18.04 -0.43 9.54
N SER A 332 -19.00 0.08 10.32
CA SER A 332 -19.11 1.50 10.67
C SER A 332 -18.67 1.76 12.11
N ARG A 333 -17.99 2.89 12.33
CA ARG A 333 -17.58 3.34 13.66
C ARG A 333 -18.67 4.10 14.40
N ASP A 334 -19.54 4.72 13.64
CA ASP A 334 -20.65 5.52 14.15
C ASP A 334 -22.02 4.94 13.77
N SER A 335 -23.05 5.74 13.77
CA SER A 335 -24.43 5.36 13.41
C SER A 335 -24.75 5.58 11.93
N ASP A 336 -23.83 6.13 11.14
CA ASP A 336 -23.99 6.23 9.68
C ASP A 336 -23.52 4.94 9.00
N TYR A 337 -24.41 3.96 8.95
CA TYR A 337 -24.12 2.63 8.42
C TYR A 337 -23.99 2.59 6.88
N LEU A 338 -24.28 3.69 6.19
CA LEU A 338 -24.17 3.79 4.74
C LEU A 338 -22.72 4.08 4.31
N ILE A 339 -21.95 4.77 5.17
CA ILE A 339 -20.57 5.17 4.91
C ILE A 339 -19.61 4.38 5.82
N PRO A 340 -19.18 3.16 5.43
CA PRO A 340 -18.31 2.36 6.27
C PRO A 340 -16.89 2.93 6.35
N GLU A 341 -16.28 2.88 7.53
CA GLU A 341 -14.89 3.27 7.77
C GLU A 341 -13.94 2.07 7.91
N ARG A 342 -14.47 0.86 7.92
CA ARG A 342 -13.71 -0.39 8.00
C ARG A 342 -13.96 -1.27 6.80
N SER A 343 -12.91 -1.90 6.33
CA SER A 343 -13.01 -2.99 5.37
C SER A 343 -13.56 -4.24 6.05
N LEU A 344 -14.68 -4.75 5.56
CA LEU A 344 -15.34 -5.92 6.15
C LEU A 344 -15.72 -6.92 5.06
N GLY A 345 -15.54 -8.21 5.36
CA GLY A 345 -16.00 -9.33 4.58
C GLY A 345 -16.62 -10.43 5.45
N ARG A 346 -17.45 -11.25 4.85
CA ARG A 346 -18.02 -12.44 5.50
C ARG A 346 -17.63 -13.70 4.75
N LEU A 347 -17.17 -14.71 5.47
CA LEU A 347 -16.98 -16.08 4.98
C LEU A 347 -18.15 -16.92 5.52
N PRO A 348 -19.23 -17.09 4.74
CA PRO A 348 -20.45 -17.68 5.25
C PRO A 348 -20.36 -19.20 5.36
N ASP A 349 -21.12 -19.77 6.25
CA ASP A 349 -21.55 -21.16 6.16
C ASP A 349 -22.97 -21.25 5.54
N ALA A 350 -23.43 -22.46 5.24
CA ALA A 350 -24.78 -22.68 4.71
C ALA A 350 -25.77 -23.04 5.82
N LYS A 351 -27.08 -23.06 5.50
CA LYS A 351 -28.19 -23.37 6.42
C LYS A 351 -27.97 -24.67 7.18
N GLU A 352 -27.71 -25.73 6.46
CA GLU A 352 -27.47 -27.04 7.02
C GLU A 352 -26.00 -27.17 7.48
N SER A 353 -25.70 -28.20 8.29
CA SER A 353 -24.32 -28.41 8.76
C SER A 353 -23.44 -28.93 7.63
N GLU A 354 -23.33 -28.15 6.54
CA GLU A 354 -22.49 -28.45 5.39
C GLU A 354 -21.01 -28.18 5.71
N LEU A 355 -20.47 -28.96 6.65
CA LEU A 355 -19.07 -28.81 7.09
C LEU A 355 -18.08 -28.84 5.91
N PRO A 356 -18.17 -29.75 4.91
CA PRO A 356 -17.25 -29.75 3.78
C PRO A 356 -17.22 -28.43 3.02
N PHE A 357 -18.36 -27.78 2.84
CA PHE A 357 -18.43 -26.45 2.21
C PHE A 357 -17.67 -25.41 3.04
N PHE A 358 -17.94 -25.30 4.34
CA PHE A 358 -17.30 -24.32 5.19
C PHE A 358 -15.78 -24.55 5.31
N LEU A 359 -15.32 -25.79 5.45
CA LEU A 359 -13.90 -26.13 5.47
C LEU A 359 -13.22 -25.85 4.12
N SER A 360 -13.92 -26.08 2.99
CA SER A 360 -13.39 -25.76 1.67
C SER A 360 -13.17 -24.26 1.47
N LEU A 361 -14.12 -23.43 1.94
CA LEU A 361 -13.99 -21.97 1.90
C LEU A 361 -12.79 -21.47 2.70
N LEU A 362 -12.61 -21.96 3.94
CA LEU A 362 -11.47 -21.62 4.78
C LEU A 362 -10.14 -22.00 4.09
N SER A 363 -10.08 -23.21 3.52
CA SER A 363 -8.90 -23.71 2.81
C SER A 363 -8.61 -22.91 1.53
N ALA A 364 -9.65 -22.59 0.74
CA ALA A 364 -9.53 -21.77 -0.46
C ALA A 364 -9.01 -20.38 -0.13
N THR A 365 -9.54 -19.77 0.93
CA THR A 365 -9.13 -18.43 1.38
C THR A 365 -7.67 -18.41 1.81
N ALA A 366 -7.19 -19.43 2.55
CA ALA A 366 -5.79 -19.56 2.95
C ALA A 366 -4.81 -19.71 1.76
N SER A 367 -5.29 -20.26 0.62
CA SER A 367 -4.45 -20.54 -0.55
C SER A 367 -4.64 -19.55 -1.72
N ARG A 368 -5.36 -18.45 -1.52
CA ARG A 368 -5.69 -17.51 -2.60
C ARG A 368 -4.47 -16.76 -3.10
N VAL A 369 -4.29 -16.79 -4.42
CA VAL A 369 -3.33 -15.95 -5.14
C VAL A 369 -4.14 -15.05 -6.06
N ARG A 370 -3.83 -13.75 -6.05
CA ARG A 370 -4.49 -12.81 -6.95
C ARG A 370 -4.27 -13.20 -8.40
N ARG A 371 -5.35 -13.45 -9.16
CA ARG A 371 -5.26 -13.70 -10.59
C ARG A 371 -4.97 -12.42 -11.36
N ALA A 372 -4.05 -12.54 -12.34
CA ALA A 372 -3.81 -11.49 -13.34
C ALA A 372 -4.82 -11.55 -14.51
N ASP A 373 -5.56 -12.66 -14.67
CA ASP A 373 -6.48 -12.88 -15.79
C ASP A 373 -7.73 -12.03 -15.64
N LYS A 374 -7.94 -11.16 -16.61
CA LYS A 374 -9.05 -10.20 -16.67
C LYS A 374 -10.20 -10.67 -17.57
N VAL A 375 -10.28 -11.96 -17.90
CA VAL A 375 -11.36 -12.50 -18.73
C VAL A 375 -12.67 -12.41 -17.96
N SER A 376 -13.69 -11.83 -18.57
CA SER A 376 -14.98 -11.60 -17.93
C SER A 376 -16.14 -12.39 -18.57
N PHE A 377 -17.22 -12.50 -17.81
CA PHE A 377 -18.53 -12.90 -18.28
C PHE A 377 -19.56 -11.91 -17.72
N GLY A 378 -20.44 -11.40 -18.58
CA GLY A 378 -21.53 -10.53 -18.18
C GLY A 378 -22.86 -11.00 -18.74
N MET A 379 -23.92 -10.90 -17.95
CA MET A 379 -25.29 -11.21 -18.38
C MET A 379 -26.29 -10.23 -17.77
N THR A 380 -27.22 -9.74 -18.58
CA THR A 380 -28.26 -8.80 -18.17
C THR A 380 -29.64 -9.17 -18.72
N ALA A 381 -30.67 -8.73 -18.02
CA ALA A 381 -32.00 -8.70 -18.60
C ALA A 381 -32.02 -7.73 -19.80
N ASN A 382 -32.71 -8.10 -20.88
CA ASN A 382 -32.72 -7.29 -22.10
C ASN A 382 -33.20 -5.84 -21.88
N VAL A 383 -34.08 -5.64 -20.91
CA VAL A 383 -34.62 -4.32 -20.54
C VAL A 383 -33.55 -3.38 -19.97
N TRP A 384 -32.46 -3.90 -19.39
CA TRP A 384 -31.37 -3.12 -18.76
C TRP A 384 -30.08 -3.05 -19.59
N THR A 385 -30.17 -3.34 -20.91
CA THR A 385 -28.99 -3.43 -21.77
C THR A 385 -28.10 -2.20 -21.69
N ASP A 386 -28.66 -0.98 -21.78
CA ASP A 386 -27.88 0.26 -21.83
C ASP A 386 -27.19 0.56 -20.48
N ALA A 387 -27.92 0.44 -19.37
CA ALA A 387 -27.36 0.63 -18.04
C ALA A 387 -26.24 -0.40 -17.76
N SER A 388 -26.51 -1.68 -18.05
CA SER A 388 -25.55 -2.77 -17.84
C SER A 388 -24.30 -2.64 -18.75
N GLN A 389 -24.43 -2.10 -19.96
CA GLN A 389 -23.25 -1.83 -20.81
C GLN A 389 -22.33 -0.80 -20.17
N ALA A 390 -22.87 0.24 -19.50
CA ALA A 390 -22.07 1.24 -18.81
C ALA A 390 -21.21 0.64 -17.70
N VAL A 391 -21.71 -0.38 -16.99
CA VAL A 391 -20.98 -1.10 -15.93
C VAL A 391 -20.01 -2.14 -16.51
N TYR A 392 -20.42 -2.87 -17.56
CA TYR A 392 -19.66 -4.02 -18.07
C TYR A 392 -18.51 -3.63 -18.99
N VAL A 393 -18.67 -2.59 -19.83
CA VAL A 393 -17.62 -2.14 -20.78
C VAL A 393 -16.28 -1.84 -20.10
N PRO A 394 -16.23 -1.17 -18.95
CA PRO A 394 -14.96 -0.93 -18.24
C PRO A 394 -14.24 -2.19 -17.76
N ILE A 395 -14.91 -3.32 -17.57
CA ILE A 395 -14.31 -4.56 -17.03
C ILE A 395 -14.03 -5.62 -18.07
N LYS A 396 -14.72 -5.61 -19.22
CA LYS A 396 -14.56 -6.60 -20.27
C LYS A 396 -13.27 -6.42 -21.06
N ASN A 397 -12.78 -7.51 -21.67
CA ASN A 397 -11.73 -7.46 -22.68
C ASN A 397 -12.32 -7.25 -24.10
N ALA A 398 -11.45 -6.91 -25.04
CA ALA A 398 -11.85 -6.85 -26.45
C ALA A 398 -12.41 -8.20 -26.93
N GLY A 399 -13.58 -8.18 -27.58
CA GLY A 399 -14.28 -9.36 -28.06
C GLY A 399 -15.20 -10.06 -27.06
N GLU A 400 -15.18 -9.69 -25.79
CA GLU A 400 -16.18 -10.15 -24.82
C GLU A 400 -17.48 -9.37 -24.98
N ILE A 401 -18.59 -10.08 -24.86
CA ILE A 401 -19.94 -9.51 -25.02
C ILE A 401 -20.72 -9.62 -23.72
N LEU A 402 -21.64 -8.69 -23.50
CA LEU A 402 -22.67 -8.81 -22.48
C LEU A 402 -23.79 -9.67 -23.04
N GLU A 403 -24.10 -10.80 -22.37
CA GLU A 403 -25.20 -11.67 -22.76
C GLU A 403 -26.53 -11.05 -22.39
N LEU A 404 -27.48 -11.08 -23.33
CA LEU A 404 -28.82 -10.55 -23.12
C LEU A 404 -29.82 -11.69 -22.87
N SER A 405 -30.65 -11.56 -21.85
CA SER A 405 -31.68 -12.54 -21.55
C SER A 405 -33.09 -11.89 -21.57
N PRO A 406 -33.97 -12.32 -22.51
CA PRO A 406 -33.68 -13.18 -23.66
C PRO A 406 -32.81 -12.48 -24.69
N PRO A 407 -32.25 -13.12 -25.75
CA PRO A 407 -32.57 -14.52 -26.15
C PRO A 407 -31.87 -15.60 -25.33
N VAL A 408 -30.72 -15.29 -24.67
CA VAL A 408 -29.96 -16.30 -23.94
C VAL A 408 -30.71 -16.72 -22.67
N ARG A 409 -30.86 -18.03 -22.48
CA ARG A 409 -31.47 -18.61 -21.28
C ARG A 409 -30.48 -19.56 -20.60
N HIS A 410 -30.81 -19.99 -19.39
CA HIS A 410 -29.93 -20.87 -18.60
C HIS A 410 -29.49 -22.14 -19.38
N GLY A 411 -30.36 -22.73 -20.19
CA GLY A 411 -30.06 -23.92 -21.00
C GLY A 411 -29.15 -23.65 -22.20
N ASP A 412 -28.95 -22.39 -22.60
CA ASP A 412 -28.11 -21.99 -23.73
C ASP A 412 -26.66 -21.70 -23.31
N LEU A 413 -26.36 -21.80 -22.01
CA LEU A 413 -25.03 -21.47 -21.44
C LEU A 413 -24.21 -22.74 -21.18
N PRO A 414 -23.33 -23.15 -22.12
CA PRO A 414 -22.42 -24.25 -21.84
C PRO A 414 -21.40 -23.84 -20.78
N VAL A 415 -21.05 -24.76 -19.87
CA VAL A 415 -20.11 -24.52 -18.76
C VAL A 415 -18.76 -23.95 -19.24
N ALA A 416 -18.32 -24.29 -20.45
CA ALA A 416 -17.09 -23.79 -21.05
C ALA A 416 -17.07 -22.24 -21.18
N ARG A 417 -18.23 -21.59 -21.32
CA ARG A 417 -18.33 -20.13 -21.35
C ARG A 417 -18.09 -19.48 -20.01
N LEU A 418 -18.27 -20.21 -18.92
CA LEU A 418 -18.16 -19.76 -17.53
C LEU A 418 -16.79 -20.09 -16.93
N ASN A 419 -16.09 -21.10 -17.48
CA ASN A 419 -14.82 -21.56 -16.94
C ASN A 419 -13.72 -20.48 -17.01
N ARG A 420 -12.93 -20.39 -15.93
CA ARG A 420 -11.71 -19.57 -15.82
C ARG A 420 -11.93 -18.08 -16.06
N LYS A 421 -13.15 -17.59 -15.77
CA LYS A 421 -13.42 -16.16 -15.78
C LYS A 421 -12.91 -15.52 -14.48
N GLY A 422 -12.25 -14.37 -14.61
CA GLY A 422 -11.79 -13.58 -13.46
C GLY A 422 -12.89 -12.67 -12.91
N TYR A 423 -13.79 -12.20 -13.77
CA TYR A 423 -14.88 -11.32 -13.40
C TYR A 423 -16.21 -11.83 -13.92
N PHE A 424 -17.25 -11.76 -13.07
CA PHE A 424 -18.64 -11.99 -13.42
C PHE A 424 -19.47 -10.77 -13.08
N TYR A 425 -20.33 -10.37 -13.99
CA TYR A 425 -21.29 -9.30 -13.81
C TYR A 425 -22.70 -9.80 -14.19
N PHE A 426 -23.67 -9.58 -13.29
CA PHE A 426 -25.05 -9.94 -13.52
C PHE A 426 -25.98 -8.79 -13.15
N ASN A 427 -26.85 -8.40 -14.08
CA ASN A 427 -27.97 -7.51 -13.84
C ASN A 427 -29.26 -8.20 -14.32
N LEU A 428 -29.85 -9.01 -13.44
CA LEU A 428 -30.97 -9.89 -13.71
C LEU A 428 -32.00 -9.75 -12.60
N HIS A 429 -33.25 -10.16 -12.84
CA HIS A 429 -34.21 -10.28 -11.76
C HIS A 429 -33.87 -11.44 -10.83
N GLY A 430 -34.09 -11.24 -9.53
CA GLY A 430 -33.98 -12.25 -8.48
C GLY A 430 -35.20 -12.25 -7.60
N GLY A 431 -35.37 -13.27 -6.76
CA GLY A 431 -36.47 -13.39 -5.83
C GLY A 431 -36.04 -14.05 -4.52
N GLU A 432 -36.78 -13.78 -3.44
CA GLU A 432 -36.44 -14.25 -2.10
C GLU A 432 -36.46 -15.79 -1.99
N ASP A 433 -37.46 -16.41 -2.63
CA ASP A 433 -37.75 -17.85 -2.50
C ASP A 433 -37.15 -18.70 -3.64
N THR A 434 -36.26 -18.14 -4.46
CA THR A 434 -35.67 -18.84 -5.60
C THR A 434 -34.18 -18.59 -5.71
N ALA A 435 -33.43 -19.61 -6.12
CA ALA A 435 -32.02 -19.46 -6.50
C ALA A 435 -31.84 -19.02 -7.96
N ASN A 436 -32.92 -19.01 -8.76
CA ASN A 436 -32.84 -18.67 -10.17
C ASN A 436 -32.85 -17.16 -10.39
N TRP A 437 -32.10 -16.71 -11.37
CA TRP A 437 -32.18 -15.35 -11.89
C TRP A 437 -32.87 -15.33 -13.25
N TYR A 438 -33.56 -14.24 -13.51
CA TYR A 438 -34.44 -14.15 -14.67
C TYR A 438 -34.07 -12.95 -15.54
N GLY A 439 -34.15 -13.16 -16.86
CA GLY A 439 -34.13 -12.07 -17.83
C GLY A 439 -35.47 -11.37 -17.91
N GLN A 440 -35.57 -10.37 -18.80
CA GLN A 440 -36.84 -9.72 -19.10
C GLN A 440 -36.88 -9.15 -20.52
N GLU A 441 -38.01 -9.41 -21.22
CA GLU A 441 -38.38 -8.72 -22.44
C GLU A 441 -39.91 -8.51 -22.42
N GLY A 442 -40.31 -7.23 -22.35
CA GLY A 442 -41.72 -6.87 -22.13
C GLY A 442 -42.21 -7.47 -20.81
N SER A 443 -43.25 -8.30 -20.86
CA SER A 443 -43.86 -9.01 -19.71
C SER A 443 -43.33 -10.44 -19.52
N SER A 444 -42.36 -10.87 -20.31
CA SER A 444 -41.76 -12.21 -20.23
C SER A 444 -40.51 -12.22 -19.34
N TYR A 445 -40.45 -13.17 -18.41
CA TYR A 445 -39.35 -13.34 -17.45
C TYR A 445 -38.76 -14.74 -17.56
N PRO A 446 -37.97 -15.06 -18.64
CA PRO A 446 -37.37 -16.37 -18.78
C PRO A 446 -36.28 -16.59 -17.75
N VAL A 447 -36.07 -17.85 -17.33
CA VAL A 447 -34.95 -18.23 -16.47
C VAL A 447 -33.66 -18.01 -17.26
N ALA A 448 -32.81 -17.13 -16.75
CA ALA A 448 -31.56 -16.72 -17.37
C ALA A 448 -30.35 -17.47 -16.82
N PHE A 449 -30.31 -17.65 -15.48
CA PHE A 449 -29.17 -18.26 -14.80
C PHE A 449 -29.63 -19.03 -13.56
N THR A 450 -29.01 -20.20 -13.32
CA THR A 450 -29.38 -21.12 -12.24
C THR A 450 -28.13 -21.70 -11.56
N PRO A 451 -28.22 -22.30 -10.38
CA PRO A 451 -27.11 -23.02 -9.76
C PRO A 451 -26.51 -24.11 -10.63
N GLU A 452 -27.30 -24.79 -11.48
CA GLU A 452 -26.84 -25.85 -12.38
C GLU A 452 -25.84 -25.31 -13.42
N ASN A 453 -25.98 -24.05 -13.86
CA ASN A 453 -25.04 -23.46 -14.84
C ASN A 453 -23.60 -23.46 -14.36
N ILE A 454 -23.38 -23.41 -13.05
CA ILE A 454 -22.05 -23.37 -12.44
C ILE A 454 -21.70 -24.62 -11.66
N GLN A 455 -22.53 -25.68 -11.72
CA GLN A 455 -22.31 -26.93 -10.98
C GLN A 455 -20.91 -27.52 -11.24
N ASP A 456 -20.44 -27.49 -12.49
CA ASP A 456 -19.16 -28.05 -12.91
C ASP A 456 -18.16 -26.97 -13.39
N ALA A 457 -18.45 -25.72 -13.12
CA ALA A 457 -17.62 -24.62 -13.59
C ALA A 457 -16.33 -24.43 -12.76
N GLU A 458 -15.23 -24.12 -13.45
CA GLU A 458 -13.95 -23.74 -12.82
C GLU A 458 -13.95 -22.24 -12.52
N LEU A 459 -14.33 -21.87 -11.27
CA LEU A 459 -14.50 -20.44 -10.88
C LEU A 459 -13.44 -19.95 -9.88
N ARG A 460 -12.38 -20.71 -9.71
CA ARG A 460 -11.34 -20.40 -8.73
C ARG A 460 -10.83 -18.96 -8.90
N ASN A 461 -10.86 -18.18 -7.80
CA ASN A 461 -10.48 -16.79 -7.71
C ASN A 461 -11.37 -15.80 -8.52
N ALA A 462 -12.54 -16.20 -8.98
CA ALA A 462 -13.48 -15.30 -9.63
C ALA A 462 -14.02 -14.23 -8.65
N VAL A 463 -14.24 -13.04 -9.17
CA VAL A 463 -14.94 -11.93 -8.50
C VAL A 463 -16.30 -11.79 -9.14
N VAL A 464 -17.35 -11.91 -8.36
CA VAL A 464 -18.73 -11.90 -8.83
C VAL A 464 -19.46 -10.67 -8.28
N CYS A 465 -20.06 -9.89 -9.16
CA CYS A 465 -20.99 -8.82 -8.80
C CYS A 465 -22.37 -9.10 -9.38
N CYS A 466 -23.37 -8.98 -8.54
CA CYS A 466 -24.74 -9.28 -8.88
C CYS A 466 -25.67 -8.16 -8.40
N GLU A 467 -26.43 -7.62 -9.31
CA GLU A 467 -27.46 -6.58 -9.06
C GLU A 467 -28.86 -7.18 -8.93
N ALA A 468 -29.00 -8.51 -9.04
CA ALA A 468 -30.29 -9.17 -8.84
C ALA A 468 -30.81 -8.97 -7.41
N CYS A 469 -32.10 -8.70 -7.29
CA CYS A 469 -32.77 -8.72 -5.99
C CYS A 469 -32.47 -10.01 -5.25
N TYR A 470 -32.19 -9.92 -3.95
CA TYR A 470 -31.84 -11.08 -3.11
C TYR A 470 -30.62 -11.90 -3.59
N GLY A 471 -29.81 -11.37 -4.50
CA GLY A 471 -28.66 -12.07 -5.10
C GLY A 471 -27.62 -12.55 -4.10
N ALA A 472 -27.46 -11.84 -2.96
CA ALA A 472 -26.62 -12.23 -1.84
C ALA A 472 -27.40 -12.61 -0.58
N ASN A 473 -28.70 -12.90 -0.69
CA ASN A 473 -29.47 -13.40 0.45
C ASN A 473 -29.06 -14.84 0.77
N ILE A 474 -28.43 -15.03 1.94
CA ILE A 474 -27.96 -16.33 2.46
C ILE A 474 -28.71 -16.76 3.72
N VAL A 475 -29.72 -15.98 4.15
CA VAL A 475 -30.49 -16.29 5.36
C VAL A 475 -31.31 -17.55 5.13
N ASP A 476 -31.08 -18.56 5.95
CA ASP A 476 -31.72 -19.88 5.87
C ASP A 476 -31.61 -20.55 4.47
N LYS A 477 -30.49 -20.36 3.79
CA LYS A 477 -30.21 -20.95 2.47
C LYS A 477 -29.10 -21.99 2.53
N GLY A 478 -29.30 -23.11 1.82
CA GLY A 478 -28.26 -24.08 1.47
C GLY A 478 -27.44 -23.64 0.25
N VAL A 479 -26.38 -24.39 -0.06
CA VAL A 479 -25.46 -24.06 -1.17
C VAL A 479 -26.18 -23.99 -2.53
N ASP A 480 -27.16 -24.87 -2.77
CA ASP A 480 -27.93 -24.91 -4.02
C ASP A 480 -29.18 -23.98 -3.98
N GLU A 481 -29.46 -23.35 -2.85
CA GLU A 481 -30.59 -22.44 -2.66
C GLU A 481 -30.19 -20.95 -2.81
N ALA A 482 -28.90 -20.65 -2.95
CA ALA A 482 -28.40 -19.29 -3.18
C ALA A 482 -27.21 -19.30 -4.14
N LEU A 483 -27.32 -18.57 -5.26
CA LEU A 483 -26.23 -18.46 -6.22
C LEU A 483 -24.95 -17.90 -5.60
N SER A 484 -25.05 -16.98 -4.64
CA SER A 484 -23.89 -16.48 -3.89
C SER A 484 -23.11 -17.60 -3.18
N LEU A 485 -23.81 -18.49 -2.48
CA LEU A 485 -23.18 -19.67 -1.83
C LEU A 485 -22.65 -20.66 -2.87
N LYS A 486 -23.37 -20.87 -3.98
CA LYS A 486 -22.94 -21.76 -5.05
C LYS A 486 -21.66 -21.27 -5.74
N PHE A 487 -21.54 -19.97 -6.03
CA PHE A 487 -20.30 -19.39 -6.55
C PHE A 487 -19.13 -19.59 -5.59
N LEU A 488 -19.35 -19.35 -4.29
CA LEU A 488 -18.32 -19.58 -3.27
C LEU A 488 -17.93 -21.05 -3.14
N ALA A 489 -18.90 -21.97 -3.25
CA ALA A 489 -18.64 -23.42 -3.26
C ALA A 489 -17.81 -23.88 -4.48
N ARG A 490 -17.76 -23.08 -5.53
CA ARG A 490 -16.91 -23.26 -6.72
C ARG A 490 -15.62 -22.45 -6.68
N ASP A 491 -15.15 -22.09 -5.48
CA ASP A 491 -13.92 -21.35 -5.21
C ASP A 491 -13.90 -19.90 -5.74
N ALA A 492 -15.03 -19.27 -5.99
CA ALA A 492 -15.06 -17.83 -6.23
C ALA A 492 -14.44 -17.07 -5.05
N ALA A 493 -13.67 -16.04 -5.34
CA ALA A 493 -12.93 -15.30 -4.31
C ALA A 493 -13.77 -14.25 -3.60
N CYS A 494 -14.75 -13.71 -4.30
CA CYS A 494 -15.58 -12.63 -3.80
C CYS A 494 -16.94 -12.69 -4.48
N PHE A 495 -17.99 -12.43 -3.71
CA PHE A 495 -19.34 -12.20 -4.20
C PHE A 495 -19.88 -10.92 -3.59
N VAL A 496 -20.34 -9.99 -4.43
CA VAL A 496 -21.00 -8.75 -4.03
C VAL A 496 -22.41 -8.76 -4.59
N GLY A 497 -23.41 -8.53 -3.75
CA GLY A 497 -24.79 -8.50 -4.16
C GLY A 497 -25.72 -7.98 -3.06
N SER A 498 -26.99 -7.79 -3.41
CA SER A 498 -28.03 -7.31 -2.49
C SER A 498 -28.60 -8.44 -1.65
N THR A 499 -28.84 -8.17 -0.36
CA THR A 499 -29.54 -9.10 0.54
C THR A 499 -31.08 -9.00 0.41
N LYS A 500 -31.58 -7.92 -0.19
CA LYS A 500 -33.00 -7.60 -0.40
C LYS A 500 -33.22 -7.08 -1.82
N ILE A 501 -34.30 -6.37 -2.09
CA ILE A 501 -34.58 -5.77 -3.39
C ILE A 501 -33.42 -4.82 -3.75
N ALA A 502 -32.95 -4.91 -4.97
CA ALA A 502 -31.98 -3.99 -5.57
C ALA A 502 -32.67 -3.13 -6.63
N TYR A 503 -32.29 -1.88 -6.69
CA TYR A 503 -32.80 -0.92 -7.68
C TYR A 503 -31.64 -0.49 -8.58
N GLY A 504 -31.94 -0.30 -9.84
CA GLY A 504 -31.01 0.22 -10.84
C GLY A 504 -31.77 0.93 -11.97
N PRO A 505 -31.13 1.80 -12.73
CA PRO A 505 -31.73 2.51 -13.84
C PRO A 505 -31.97 1.58 -15.04
N ILE A 506 -32.87 1.99 -15.93
CA ILE A 506 -33.04 1.33 -17.24
C ILE A 506 -32.01 1.86 -18.24
N GLU A 507 -31.64 3.12 -18.13
CA GLU A 507 -30.75 3.84 -19.05
C GLU A 507 -29.48 4.32 -18.33
N ALA A 508 -28.40 4.50 -19.10
CA ALA A 508 -27.19 5.18 -18.61
C ALA A 508 -27.47 6.71 -18.44
N PRO A 509 -26.78 7.43 -17.51
CA PRO A 509 -25.63 6.97 -16.72
C PRO A 509 -26.01 6.06 -15.57
N SER A 510 -25.05 5.24 -15.12
CA SER A 510 -25.20 4.33 -13.98
C SER A 510 -25.52 5.11 -12.70
N THR A 511 -26.57 4.69 -12.01
CA THR A 511 -26.97 5.17 -10.69
C THR A 511 -27.27 3.95 -9.80
N GLU A 512 -27.61 4.14 -8.54
CA GLU A 512 -28.08 3.10 -7.64
C GLU A 512 -27.13 1.85 -7.62
N ALA A 513 -27.64 0.63 -7.83
CA ALA A 513 -26.84 -0.59 -7.78
C ALA A 513 -25.73 -0.62 -8.85
N ASP A 514 -26.03 -0.17 -10.08
CA ASP A 514 -25.07 -0.08 -11.18
C ASP A 514 -23.85 0.79 -10.82
N LEU A 515 -24.08 1.96 -10.20
CA LEU A 515 -23.02 2.85 -9.76
C LEU A 515 -22.12 2.19 -8.70
N LEU A 516 -22.73 1.54 -7.70
CA LEU A 516 -21.98 0.85 -6.64
C LEU A 516 -21.10 -0.26 -7.21
N VAL A 517 -21.63 -1.06 -8.13
CA VAL A 517 -20.89 -2.16 -8.79
C VAL A 517 -19.78 -1.61 -9.68
N LEU A 518 -20.05 -0.56 -10.45
CA LEU A 518 -19.04 0.12 -11.26
C LEU A 518 -17.87 0.63 -10.38
N LYS A 519 -18.17 1.36 -9.30
CA LYS A 519 -17.14 1.84 -8.36
C LYS A 519 -16.33 0.70 -7.74
N PHE A 520 -16.97 -0.42 -7.38
CA PHE A 520 -16.26 -1.58 -6.87
C PHE A 520 -15.26 -2.15 -7.89
N PHE A 521 -15.68 -2.34 -9.14
CA PHE A 521 -14.79 -2.84 -10.19
C PHE A 521 -13.64 -1.88 -10.50
N GLU A 522 -13.86 -0.56 -10.49
CA GLU A 522 -12.81 0.44 -10.62
C GLU A 522 -11.73 0.25 -9.55
N ARG A 523 -12.13 0.11 -8.29
CA ARG A 523 -11.20 -0.10 -7.17
C ARG A 523 -10.47 -1.45 -7.24
N ILE A 524 -11.12 -2.52 -7.71
CA ILE A 524 -10.47 -3.82 -7.96
C ILE A 524 -9.40 -3.69 -9.04
N LYS A 525 -9.67 -2.94 -10.12
CA LYS A 525 -8.69 -2.69 -11.20
C LYS A 525 -7.49 -1.88 -10.74
N GLU A 526 -7.66 -0.96 -9.79
CA GLU A 526 -6.58 -0.22 -9.14
C GLU A 526 -5.70 -1.09 -8.24
N GLY A 527 -6.10 -2.32 -8.00
CA GLY A 527 -5.31 -3.25 -7.22
C GLY A 527 -5.66 -3.32 -5.74
N GLN A 528 -6.78 -2.75 -5.31
CA GLN A 528 -7.21 -2.80 -3.92
C GLN A 528 -7.68 -4.20 -3.51
N THR A 529 -7.62 -4.50 -2.20
CA THR A 529 -8.25 -5.71 -1.66
C THR A 529 -9.77 -5.66 -1.84
N PHE A 530 -10.45 -6.81 -1.82
CA PHE A 530 -11.91 -6.84 -2.01
C PHE A 530 -12.66 -6.02 -0.97
N GLY A 531 -12.25 -6.11 0.30
CA GLY A 531 -12.85 -5.36 1.38
C GLY A 531 -12.60 -3.86 1.26
N ASP A 532 -11.35 -3.42 0.98
CA ASP A 532 -11.04 -2.01 0.76
C ASP A 532 -11.77 -1.45 -0.46
N ALA A 533 -11.83 -2.23 -1.55
CA ALA A 533 -12.54 -1.85 -2.76
C ALA A 533 -14.03 -1.62 -2.50
N PHE A 534 -14.67 -2.52 -1.75
CA PHE A 534 -16.10 -2.41 -1.45
C PHE A 534 -16.41 -1.29 -0.46
N MET A 535 -15.57 -1.14 0.59
CA MET A 535 -15.68 0.00 1.51
C MET A 535 -15.60 1.33 0.75
N LYS A 536 -14.59 1.51 -0.10
CA LYS A 536 -14.42 2.75 -0.87
C LYS A 536 -15.51 2.94 -1.92
N ALA A 537 -15.99 1.88 -2.56
CA ALA A 537 -17.12 1.97 -3.48
C ALA A 537 -18.37 2.52 -2.80
N LYS A 538 -18.66 2.07 -1.57
CA LYS A 538 -19.76 2.62 -0.76
C LYS A 538 -19.53 4.09 -0.39
N GLN A 539 -18.30 4.45 -0.02
CA GLN A 539 -17.95 5.84 0.30
C GLN A 539 -18.06 6.76 -0.93
N ASP A 540 -17.63 6.30 -2.11
CA ASP A 540 -17.74 7.04 -3.36
C ASP A 540 -19.22 7.17 -3.78
N PHE A 541 -19.97 6.07 -3.69
CA PHE A 541 -21.42 6.05 -3.95
C PHE A 541 -22.17 7.09 -3.09
N ALA A 542 -21.92 7.11 -1.77
CA ALA A 542 -22.55 8.05 -0.86
C ALA A 542 -22.19 9.53 -1.11
N ARG A 543 -21.11 9.81 -1.83
CA ARG A 543 -20.72 11.18 -2.23
C ARG A 543 -21.36 11.63 -3.54
N GLU A 544 -21.72 10.68 -4.40
CA GLU A 544 -22.28 10.96 -5.73
C GLU A 544 -23.81 10.94 -5.71
N CYS A 545 -24.44 10.33 -4.69
CA CYS A 545 -25.89 10.33 -4.43
C CYS A 545 -26.27 11.34 -3.33
#